data_1d5afff837f45d3e6e8daab36415aac6
#
_entry.id   1d5afff837f45d3e6e8daab36415aac6
#
_cell.length_a   1.000
_cell.length_b   1.000
_cell.length_c   1.000
_cell.angle_alpha   90.00
_cell.angle_beta   90.00
_cell.angle_gamma   90.00
#
_symmetry.space_group_name_H-M   'P 1'
#
loop_
_entity.id
_entity.type
_entity.pdbx_description
1 polymer ?
#
loop_
_entity_poly.entity_id
_entity_poly.type
_entity_poly.pdbx_seq_one_letter_code
_entity_poly.pdbx_strand_id
1 'polypeptide(L)'
;PTQGDTLFPYTTLFRSDALNTKRYMHMKGALSALLELGVIPIINENDAVTVDEIKIGDNDTLSAIVASVAEADLLILLSDIEGLYDKDPHEFADTHLIHDVPHFTRELFNVAGGAGSARGTGGMYTKLLAAEICVHSGIDMVIAKSDAKEILQRIISGESIGTFFHAENVHPQMKRREIIIGSNVRGKIFIDKGCSEAILNKGSSLLAIGITKIEGIFSEGDAVSLFYENHEIARGISHYGSVELAQIKGLHTKEMRNALGTPPPYDTVIHRDNLLVMR
;
A
#
# COMPACT_ATOMS: atom_id res chain seq x y z
N PRO A 1 -21.46 32.09 -0.68
CA PRO A 1 -20.86 30.82 -0.61
C PRO A 1 -19.72 30.81 -1.62
N THR A 2 -18.52 31.06 -1.13
CA THR A 2 -17.29 31.03 -1.87
C THR A 2 -17.04 29.59 -2.31
N GLN A 3 -16.90 29.38 -3.61
CA GLN A 3 -16.34 28.18 -4.20
C GLN A 3 -14.98 27.97 -3.55
N GLY A 4 -14.83 26.92 -2.75
CA GLY A 4 -13.56 26.54 -2.17
C GLY A 4 -12.64 26.11 -3.32
N ASP A 5 -11.51 26.77 -3.46
CA ASP A 5 -10.45 26.37 -4.36
C ASP A 5 -9.99 24.96 -3.92
N THR A 6 -10.34 23.95 -4.72
CA THR A 6 -9.87 22.59 -4.50
C THR A 6 -8.38 22.57 -4.83
N LEU A 7 -7.53 22.48 -3.81
CA LEU A 7 -6.10 22.33 -3.98
C LEU A 7 -5.80 20.93 -4.53
N PHE A 8 -5.18 20.86 -5.70
CA PHE A 8 -4.69 19.61 -6.30
C PHE A 8 -3.17 19.55 -6.16
N PRO A 9 -2.62 18.95 -5.09
CA PRO A 9 -1.18 18.80 -4.97
C PRO A 9 -0.70 17.74 -5.95
N TYR A 10 0.30 18.10 -6.77
CA TYR A 10 1.05 17.16 -7.56
C TYR A 10 2.09 16.46 -6.69
N THR A 11 2.15 15.15 -6.74
CA THR A 11 3.22 14.37 -6.13
C THR A 11 3.75 13.36 -7.13
N THR A 12 5.06 13.14 -7.10
CA THR A 12 5.76 12.16 -7.93
C THR A 12 6.23 11.02 -7.05
N LEU A 13 5.92 9.80 -7.46
CA LEU A 13 6.27 8.58 -6.73
C LEU A 13 7.22 7.72 -7.58
N PHE A 14 8.17 7.11 -6.88
CA PHE A 14 9.03 6.11 -7.48
C PHE A 14 8.56 4.71 -7.07
N ARG A 15 8.59 3.76 -7.99
CA ARG A 15 8.27 2.35 -7.68
C ARG A 15 9.16 1.80 -6.55
N SER A 16 10.44 2.22 -6.51
CA SER A 16 11.37 1.89 -5.43
C SER A 16 10.90 2.37 -4.05
N ASP A 17 10.02 3.37 -4.00
CA ASP A 17 9.49 3.91 -2.75
C ASP A 17 8.48 2.97 -2.11
N ALA A 18 7.67 2.27 -2.93
CA ALA A 18 6.72 1.27 -2.44
C ALA A 18 7.40 0.01 -1.89
N LEU A 19 8.61 -0.32 -2.35
CA LEU A 19 9.41 -1.45 -1.86
C LEU A 19 10.21 -1.10 -0.60
N ASN A 20 10.34 0.18 -0.26
CA ASN A 20 11.01 0.65 0.94
C ASN A 20 9.97 0.94 2.03
N THR A 21 9.97 0.18 3.10
CA THR A 21 8.98 0.26 4.18
C THR A 21 8.82 1.68 4.75
N LYS A 22 9.93 2.41 4.93
CA LYS A 22 9.91 3.78 5.44
C LYS A 22 9.20 4.73 4.46
N ARG A 23 9.55 4.66 3.17
CA ARG A 23 8.94 5.50 2.14
C ARG A 23 7.46 5.15 1.92
N TYR A 24 7.13 3.85 1.98
CA TYR A 24 5.75 3.38 1.98
C TYR A 24 4.92 4.02 3.10
N MET A 25 5.45 4.03 4.34
CA MET A 25 4.76 4.61 5.50
C MET A 25 4.57 6.13 5.36
N HIS A 26 5.59 6.86 4.87
CA HIS A 26 5.49 8.30 4.62
C HIS A 26 4.44 8.59 3.53
N MET A 27 4.44 7.82 2.46
CA MET A 27 3.49 7.96 1.36
C MET A 27 2.06 7.69 1.85
N LYS A 28 1.85 6.62 2.62
CA LYS A 28 0.56 6.31 3.24
C LYS A 28 0.09 7.45 4.15
N GLY A 29 0.96 7.95 5.03
CA GLY A 29 0.64 9.06 5.93
C GLY A 29 0.27 10.33 5.16
N ALA A 30 1.01 10.68 4.11
CA ALA A 30 0.72 11.84 3.28
C ALA A 30 -0.61 11.70 2.53
N LEU A 31 -0.89 10.54 1.92
CA LEU A 31 -2.14 10.29 1.22
C LEU A 31 -3.34 10.32 2.17
N SER A 32 -3.25 9.67 3.33
CA SER A 32 -4.31 9.69 4.34
C SER A 32 -4.61 11.11 4.81
N ALA A 33 -3.58 11.90 5.12
CA ALA A 33 -3.77 13.29 5.55
C ALA A 33 -4.44 14.16 4.48
N LEU A 34 -4.07 14.00 3.20
CA LEU A 34 -4.71 14.72 2.09
C LEU A 34 -6.18 14.34 1.94
N LEU A 35 -6.49 13.04 2.00
CA LEU A 35 -7.87 12.54 1.91
C LEU A 35 -8.73 13.01 3.09
N GLU A 36 -8.20 12.99 4.32
CA GLU A 36 -8.89 13.53 5.52
C GLU A 36 -9.20 15.02 5.39
N LEU A 37 -8.34 15.78 4.72
CA LEU A 37 -8.57 17.19 4.41
C LEU A 37 -9.55 17.41 3.23
N GLY A 38 -10.07 16.34 2.62
CA GLY A 38 -10.95 16.43 1.45
C GLY A 38 -10.22 16.84 0.16
N VAL A 39 -8.90 16.69 0.11
CA VAL A 39 -8.08 17.01 -1.04
C VAL A 39 -7.95 15.79 -1.93
N ILE A 40 -8.07 15.94 -3.25
CA ILE A 40 -7.87 14.89 -4.23
C ILE A 40 -6.41 14.94 -4.71
N PRO A 41 -5.56 13.95 -4.35
CA PRO A 41 -4.19 13.91 -4.81
C PRO A 41 -4.12 13.51 -6.28
N ILE A 42 -3.31 14.23 -7.08
CA ILE A 42 -2.97 13.87 -8.46
C ILE A 42 -1.54 13.33 -8.45
N ILE A 43 -1.37 12.09 -8.90
CA ILE A 43 -0.10 11.36 -8.81
C ILE A 43 0.35 10.94 -10.20
N ASN A 44 1.63 11.12 -10.50
CA ASN A 44 2.26 10.67 -11.71
C ASN A 44 3.65 10.08 -11.41
N GLU A 45 4.20 9.27 -12.31
CA GLU A 45 5.59 8.84 -12.20
C GLU A 45 6.57 10.00 -12.51
N ASN A 46 7.79 9.90 -11.97
CA ASN A 46 8.83 10.87 -12.25
C ASN A 46 9.74 10.37 -13.36
N ASP A 47 9.43 10.73 -14.60
CA ASP A 47 10.16 10.35 -15.81
C ASP A 47 11.60 10.89 -15.85
N ALA A 48 11.92 11.91 -15.03
CA ALA A 48 13.21 12.59 -15.07
C ALA A 48 14.37 11.77 -14.45
N VAL A 49 14.12 10.63 -13.83
CA VAL A 49 15.12 9.81 -13.10
C VAL A 49 15.01 8.32 -13.48
N THR A 50 14.68 8.02 -14.71
CA THR A 50 14.68 6.64 -15.22
C THR A 50 16.11 6.20 -15.48
N VAL A 51 16.68 5.40 -14.59
CA VAL A 51 17.91 4.63 -14.87
C VAL A 51 17.49 3.44 -15.74
N ASP A 52 18.20 3.23 -16.86
CA ASP A 52 17.88 2.28 -17.95
C ASP A 52 17.66 0.82 -17.54
N GLU A 53 17.80 0.46 -16.29
CA GLU A 53 17.70 -0.93 -15.80
C GLU A 53 16.28 -1.38 -15.37
N ILE A 54 15.31 -0.45 -15.29
CA ILE A 54 13.91 -0.78 -14.92
C ILE A 54 12.94 -0.07 -15.88
N LYS A 55 12.90 -0.54 -17.13
CA LYS A 55 11.82 -0.20 -18.06
C LYS A 55 10.52 -0.90 -17.68
N ILE A 56 9.87 -0.48 -16.61
CA ILE A 56 8.47 -0.73 -16.35
C ILE A 56 7.88 0.61 -15.89
N GLY A 57 7.99 1.61 -16.76
CA GLY A 57 7.25 2.86 -16.65
C GLY A 57 5.85 2.61 -17.19
N ASP A 58 4.90 2.38 -16.32
CA ASP A 58 3.51 2.28 -16.69
C ASP A 58 2.65 2.78 -15.54
N ASN A 59 1.86 3.79 -15.82
CA ASN A 59 0.90 4.35 -14.90
C ASN A 59 -0.14 3.32 -14.41
N ASP A 60 -0.37 2.23 -15.15
CA ASP A 60 -1.26 1.14 -14.74
C ASP A 60 -0.73 0.49 -13.45
N THR A 61 0.54 0.06 -13.44
CA THR A 61 1.16 -0.54 -12.25
C THR A 61 1.30 0.49 -11.11
N LEU A 62 1.65 1.74 -11.43
CA LEU A 62 1.73 2.81 -10.43
C LEU A 62 0.37 3.03 -9.76
N SER A 63 -0.72 3.06 -10.53
CA SER A 63 -2.07 3.26 -9.99
C SER A 63 -2.49 2.14 -9.04
N ALA A 64 -2.14 0.88 -9.33
CA ALA A 64 -2.40 -0.26 -8.44
C ALA A 64 -1.59 -0.17 -7.14
N ILE A 65 -0.31 0.25 -7.21
CA ILE A 65 0.51 0.50 -6.03
C ILE A 65 -0.10 1.61 -5.17
N VAL A 66 -0.49 2.73 -5.78
CA VAL A 66 -1.12 3.85 -5.08
C VAL A 66 -2.45 3.43 -4.44
N ALA A 67 -3.30 2.71 -5.16
CA ALA A 67 -4.54 2.15 -4.63
C ALA A 67 -4.29 1.28 -3.39
N SER A 68 -3.23 0.44 -3.45
CA SER A 68 -2.82 -0.40 -2.33
C SER A 68 -2.34 0.41 -1.12
N VAL A 69 -1.57 1.50 -1.34
CA VAL A 69 -1.08 2.37 -0.27
C VAL A 69 -2.19 3.20 0.35
N ALA A 70 -3.12 3.68 -0.49
CA ALA A 70 -4.30 4.44 -0.05
C ALA A 70 -5.38 3.55 0.59
N GLU A 71 -5.20 2.22 0.60
CA GLU A 71 -6.21 1.25 1.07
C GLU A 71 -7.56 1.47 0.37
N ALA A 72 -7.53 1.69 -0.96
CA ALA A 72 -8.72 1.92 -1.76
C ALA A 72 -9.60 0.65 -1.82
N ASP A 73 -10.91 0.84 -1.96
CA ASP A 73 -11.86 -0.26 -2.17
C ASP A 73 -11.94 -0.66 -3.65
N LEU A 74 -11.72 0.30 -4.55
CA LEU A 74 -11.86 0.12 -5.99
C LEU A 74 -10.79 0.92 -6.74
N LEU A 75 -10.14 0.29 -7.72
CA LEU A 75 -9.34 0.97 -8.75
C LEU A 75 -10.09 0.97 -10.08
N ILE A 76 -10.32 2.13 -10.66
CA ILE A 76 -10.88 2.26 -12.01
C ILE A 76 -9.75 2.68 -12.96
N LEU A 77 -9.40 1.79 -13.89
CA LEU A 77 -8.36 2.00 -14.88
C LEU A 77 -9.01 2.36 -16.22
N LEU A 78 -8.94 3.64 -16.56
CA LEU A 78 -9.48 4.16 -17.82
C LEU A 78 -8.43 4.07 -18.93
N SER A 79 -8.80 3.48 -20.05
CA SER A 79 -7.92 3.19 -21.18
C SER A 79 -8.58 3.54 -22.51
N ASP A 80 -7.88 3.28 -23.60
CA ASP A 80 -8.37 3.31 -24.97
C ASP A 80 -9.12 2.05 -25.41
N ILE A 81 -9.05 0.97 -24.59
CA ILE A 81 -9.71 -0.31 -24.82
C ILE A 81 -10.92 -0.49 -23.92
N GLU A 82 -11.89 -1.30 -24.36
CA GLU A 82 -13.12 -1.54 -23.61
C GLU A 82 -12.90 -2.39 -22.35
N GLY A 83 -11.92 -3.30 -22.36
CA GLY A 83 -11.59 -4.22 -21.27
C GLY A 83 -10.77 -5.40 -21.76
N LEU A 84 -10.81 -6.50 -21.01
CA LEU A 84 -10.13 -7.76 -21.36
C LEU A 84 -11.03 -8.59 -22.31
N TYR A 85 -10.45 -9.04 -23.41
CA TYR A 85 -11.12 -9.95 -24.36
C TYR A 85 -10.59 -11.37 -24.19
N ASP A 86 -11.36 -12.36 -24.65
CA ASP A 86 -10.99 -13.77 -24.65
C ASP A 86 -9.88 -14.12 -25.63
N LYS A 87 -9.64 -13.25 -26.63
CA LYS A 87 -8.57 -13.33 -27.62
C LYS A 87 -8.16 -11.93 -28.05
N ASP A 88 -7.00 -11.79 -28.70
CA ASP A 88 -6.56 -10.49 -29.23
C ASP A 88 -7.52 -9.98 -30.32
N PRO A 89 -8.25 -8.87 -30.10
CA PRO A 89 -9.19 -8.32 -31.07
C PRO A 89 -8.51 -7.78 -32.35
N HIS A 90 -7.19 -7.59 -32.35
CA HIS A 90 -6.44 -7.18 -33.54
C HIS A 90 -6.12 -8.37 -34.46
N GLU A 91 -6.07 -9.58 -33.91
CA GLU A 91 -5.74 -10.80 -34.65
C GLU A 91 -7.00 -11.61 -35.01
N PHE A 92 -8.04 -11.56 -34.16
CA PHE A 92 -9.25 -12.37 -34.30
C PHE A 92 -10.49 -11.48 -34.39
N ALA A 93 -11.34 -11.72 -35.41
CA ALA A 93 -12.60 -11.03 -35.58
C ALA A 93 -13.72 -11.56 -34.64
N ASP A 94 -13.56 -12.78 -34.14
CA ASP A 94 -14.50 -13.46 -33.23
C ASP A 94 -13.95 -13.40 -31.80
N THR A 95 -14.10 -12.22 -31.18
CA THR A 95 -13.62 -11.95 -29.82
C THR A 95 -14.76 -11.48 -28.93
N HIS A 96 -14.74 -11.88 -27.68
CA HIS A 96 -15.75 -11.51 -26.70
C HIS A 96 -15.13 -10.79 -25.53
N LEU A 97 -15.75 -9.68 -25.13
CA LEU A 97 -15.35 -8.94 -23.93
C LEU A 97 -15.68 -9.78 -22.69
N ILE A 98 -14.69 -9.95 -21.82
CA ILE A 98 -14.86 -10.60 -20.52
C ILE A 98 -15.34 -9.53 -19.54
N HIS A 99 -16.60 -9.56 -19.15
CA HIS A 99 -17.16 -8.55 -18.25
C HIS A 99 -16.81 -8.79 -16.78
N ASP A 100 -16.61 -10.03 -16.38
CA ASP A 100 -16.45 -10.42 -14.98
C ASP A 100 -15.33 -11.45 -14.80
N VAL A 101 -14.42 -11.17 -13.87
CA VAL A 101 -13.30 -12.04 -13.50
C VAL A 101 -13.37 -12.30 -11.99
N PRO A 102 -14.14 -13.32 -11.55
CA PRO A 102 -14.34 -13.60 -10.13
C PRO A 102 -13.07 -14.10 -9.43
N HIS A 103 -12.15 -14.71 -10.17
CA HIS A 103 -10.87 -15.18 -9.65
C HIS A 103 -9.76 -14.85 -10.64
N PHE A 104 -8.75 -14.13 -10.17
CA PHE A 104 -7.57 -13.85 -10.98
C PHE A 104 -6.69 -15.09 -11.11
N THR A 105 -6.34 -15.46 -12.34
CA THR A 105 -5.40 -16.57 -12.60
C THR A 105 -4.32 -16.09 -13.56
N ARG A 106 -3.11 -16.64 -13.42
CA ARG A 106 -2.01 -16.31 -14.35
C ARG A 106 -2.25 -16.73 -15.80
N GLU A 107 -3.21 -17.58 -16.05
CA GLU A 107 -3.65 -17.95 -17.39
C GLU A 107 -4.21 -16.76 -18.18
N LEU A 108 -4.74 -15.72 -17.49
CA LEU A 108 -5.20 -14.49 -18.12
C LEU A 108 -4.10 -13.75 -18.87
N PHE A 109 -2.84 -13.90 -18.47
CA PHE A 109 -1.72 -13.33 -19.22
C PHE A 109 -1.52 -13.99 -20.59
N ASN A 110 -1.94 -15.24 -20.77
CA ASN A 110 -1.87 -15.93 -22.08
C ASN A 110 -2.85 -15.32 -23.06
N VAL A 111 -4.00 -14.84 -22.57
CA VAL A 111 -5.03 -14.17 -23.37
C VAL A 111 -4.52 -12.80 -23.85
N ALA A 112 -3.69 -12.12 -23.05
CA ALA A 112 -3.06 -10.84 -23.39
C ALA A 112 -1.86 -10.95 -24.35
N GLY A 113 -1.63 -12.10 -24.99
CA GLY A 113 -0.55 -12.33 -25.95
C GLY A 113 0.75 -12.88 -25.37
N GLY A 114 0.77 -13.31 -24.10
CA GLY A 114 1.91 -13.98 -23.44
C GLY A 114 3.14 -13.09 -23.23
N ALA A 115 3.97 -13.44 -22.25
CA ALA A 115 5.28 -12.82 -22.05
C ALA A 115 6.22 -13.31 -23.17
N GLY A 116 6.42 -12.53 -24.21
CA GLY A 116 7.35 -12.86 -25.30
C GLY A 116 6.89 -12.51 -26.70
N SER A 117 5.65 -12.08 -26.90
CA SER A 117 5.27 -11.51 -28.19
C SER A 117 5.93 -10.12 -28.34
N ALA A 118 6.54 -9.83 -29.49
CA ALA A 118 7.14 -8.53 -29.78
C ALA A 118 6.13 -7.36 -29.72
N ARG A 119 4.85 -7.65 -29.51
CA ARG A 119 3.72 -6.73 -29.29
C ARG A 119 3.16 -6.78 -27.86
N GLY A 120 3.53 -7.78 -27.03
CA GLY A 120 3.02 -7.96 -25.65
C GLY A 120 3.67 -7.06 -24.59
N THR A 121 4.50 -6.10 -24.97
CA THR A 121 5.16 -5.16 -24.06
C THR A 121 4.34 -3.90 -23.77
N GLY A 122 3.11 -3.77 -24.29
CA GLY A 122 2.27 -2.59 -24.12
C GLY A 122 0.82 -2.95 -23.84
N GLY A 123 0.19 -2.19 -23.01
CA GLY A 123 -1.25 -2.11 -22.89
C GLY A 123 -1.89 -3.18 -21.99
N MET A 124 -2.33 -4.32 -22.51
CA MET A 124 -3.10 -5.29 -21.71
C MET A 124 -2.26 -6.02 -20.65
N TYR A 125 -1.00 -6.36 -20.94
CA TYR A 125 -0.12 -7.03 -20.00
C TYR A 125 0.08 -6.20 -18.70
N THR A 126 0.33 -4.89 -18.85
CA THR A 126 0.51 -3.98 -17.72
C THR A 126 -0.77 -3.80 -16.92
N LYS A 127 -1.94 -3.80 -17.59
CA LYS A 127 -3.25 -3.76 -16.95
C LYS A 127 -3.54 -5.02 -16.15
N LEU A 128 -3.14 -6.18 -16.65
CA LEU A 128 -3.24 -7.44 -15.90
C LEU A 128 -2.27 -7.50 -14.71
N LEU A 129 -1.05 -6.91 -14.81
CA LEU A 129 -0.17 -6.74 -13.66
C LEU A 129 -0.80 -5.84 -12.59
N ALA A 130 -1.44 -4.75 -13.00
CA ALA A 130 -2.17 -3.89 -12.09
C ALA A 130 -3.35 -4.64 -11.43
N ALA A 131 -4.10 -5.45 -12.20
CA ALA A 131 -5.17 -6.28 -11.67
C ALA A 131 -4.66 -7.32 -10.67
N GLU A 132 -3.53 -8.01 -10.96
CA GLU A 132 -2.90 -8.96 -10.03
C GLU A 132 -2.55 -8.27 -8.70
N ILE A 133 -1.96 -7.07 -8.74
CA ILE A 133 -1.64 -6.28 -7.55
C ILE A 133 -2.92 -5.92 -6.77
N CYS A 134 -3.95 -5.43 -7.43
CA CYS A 134 -5.20 -5.01 -6.79
C CYS A 134 -5.92 -6.19 -6.13
N VAL A 135 -6.17 -7.26 -6.87
CA VAL A 135 -6.90 -8.43 -6.41
C VAL A 135 -6.24 -9.08 -5.20
N HIS A 136 -4.92 -9.33 -5.25
CA HIS A 136 -4.14 -9.82 -4.11
C HIS A 136 -4.02 -8.80 -2.98
N SER A 137 -4.32 -7.55 -3.27
CA SER A 137 -4.39 -6.46 -2.29
C SER A 137 -5.77 -6.30 -1.67
N GLY A 138 -6.74 -7.15 -2.01
CA GLY A 138 -8.11 -7.02 -1.53
C GLY A 138 -8.82 -5.77 -2.08
N ILE A 139 -8.47 -5.35 -3.30
CA ILE A 139 -9.02 -4.19 -4.01
C ILE A 139 -9.70 -4.67 -5.27
N ASP A 140 -10.97 -4.32 -5.45
CA ASP A 140 -11.65 -4.53 -6.72
C ASP A 140 -11.04 -3.66 -7.82
N MET A 141 -11.04 -4.13 -9.07
CA MET A 141 -10.52 -3.34 -10.18
C MET A 141 -11.42 -3.41 -11.40
N VAL A 142 -11.58 -2.27 -12.08
CA VAL A 142 -12.28 -2.17 -13.37
C VAL A 142 -11.33 -1.65 -14.44
N ILE A 143 -11.30 -2.32 -15.58
CA ILE A 143 -10.72 -1.77 -16.81
C ILE A 143 -11.87 -1.34 -17.71
N ALA A 144 -11.90 -0.08 -18.13
CA ALA A 144 -12.95 0.45 -18.99
C ALA A 144 -12.42 1.48 -19.98
N LYS A 145 -13.16 1.70 -21.07
CA LYS A 145 -12.83 2.71 -22.07
C LYS A 145 -13.15 4.11 -21.57
N SER A 146 -12.24 5.05 -21.77
CA SER A 146 -12.31 6.40 -21.20
C SER A 146 -13.29 7.35 -21.91
N ASP A 147 -13.74 7.02 -23.13
CA ASP A 147 -14.53 7.92 -24.00
C ASP A 147 -16.04 7.91 -23.68
N ALA A 148 -16.50 7.03 -22.81
CA ALA A 148 -17.92 6.95 -22.45
C ALA A 148 -18.31 8.11 -21.53
N LYS A 149 -19.47 8.75 -21.86
CA LYS A 149 -20.00 9.83 -21.03
C LYS A 149 -20.32 9.32 -19.60
N GLU A 150 -19.93 10.11 -18.61
CA GLU A 150 -20.20 9.84 -17.18
C GLU A 150 -19.69 8.47 -16.72
N ILE A 151 -18.59 7.98 -17.32
CA ILE A 151 -18.09 6.61 -17.13
C ILE A 151 -17.89 6.26 -15.65
N LEU A 152 -17.33 7.18 -14.85
CA LEU A 152 -17.08 6.95 -13.43
C LEU A 152 -18.35 6.75 -12.64
N GLN A 153 -19.38 7.61 -12.86
CA GLN A 153 -20.65 7.49 -12.17
C GLN A 153 -21.37 6.20 -12.53
N ARG A 154 -21.31 5.79 -13.79
CA ARG A 154 -21.92 4.54 -14.28
C ARG A 154 -21.28 3.31 -13.66
N ILE A 155 -19.94 3.26 -13.59
CA ILE A 155 -19.21 2.17 -12.93
C ILE A 155 -19.57 2.12 -11.43
N ILE A 156 -19.51 3.27 -10.72
CA ILE A 156 -19.81 3.34 -9.28
C ILE A 156 -21.28 2.98 -8.99
N SER A 157 -22.21 3.24 -9.92
CA SER A 157 -23.61 2.83 -9.78
C SER A 157 -23.86 1.33 -10.04
N GLY A 158 -22.80 0.57 -10.38
CA GLY A 158 -22.88 -0.88 -10.60
C GLY A 158 -23.28 -1.28 -12.02
N GLU A 159 -23.17 -0.37 -13.01
CA GLU A 159 -23.36 -0.73 -14.41
C GLU A 159 -22.21 -1.63 -14.88
N SER A 160 -22.56 -2.74 -15.55
CA SER A 160 -21.56 -3.67 -16.10
C SER A 160 -20.87 -3.07 -17.32
N ILE A 161 -19.79 -2.33 -17.08
CA ILE A 161 -18.98 -1.68 -18.11
C ILE A 161 -17.55 -2.18 -18.00
N GLY A 162 -16.96 -2.57 -19.14
CA GLY A 162 -15.59 -3.04 -19.17
C GLY A 162 -15.43 -4.43 -18.55
N THR A 163 -14.31 -4.64 -17.90
CA THR A 163 -13.96 -5.88 -17.20
C THR A 163 -13.78 -5.60 -15.71
N PHE A 164 -14.55 -6.26 -14.87
CA PHE A 164 -14.48 -6.19 -13.42
C PHE A 164 -13.65 -7.37 -12.88
N PHE A 165 -12.64 -7.08 -12.08
CA PHE A 165 -11.80 -8.05 -11.37
C PHE A 165 -12.17 -7.99 -9.89
N HIS A 166 -12.63 -9.12 -9.34
CA HIS A 166 -13.00 -9.21 -7.93
C HIS A 166 -11.78 -9.35 -7.04
N ALA A 167 -11.77 -8.58 -5.96
CA ALA A 167 -10.80 -8.72 -4.91
C ALA A 167 -10.81 -10.15 -4.33
N GLU A 168 -9.63 -10.70 -4.08
CA GLU A 168 -9.55 -11.86 -3.21
C GLU A 168 -9.95 -11.46 -1.79
N ASN A 169 -10.60 -12.39 -1.06
CA ASN A 169 -10.93 -12.20 0.35
C ASN A 169 -9.64 -12.20 1.20
N VAL A 170 -8.77 -11.23 0.97
CA VAL A 170 -7.56 -11.03 1.76
C VAL A 170 -7.96 -10.20 2.96
N HIS A 171 -8.00 -10.83 4.13
CA HIS A 171 -8.20 -10.09 5.37
C HIS A 171 -7.14 -8.98 5.45
N PRO A 172 -7.49 -7.71 5.70
CA PRO A 172 -6.52 -6.60 5.79
C PRO A 172 -5.35 -6.89 6.74
N GLN A 173 -5.58 -7.74 7.76
CA GLN A 173 -4.55 -8.24 8.65
C GLN A 173 -3.53 -9.19 7.97
N MET A 174 -3.89 -9.92 6.91
CA MET A 174 -2.96 -10.82 6.23
C MET A 174 -1.91 -10.03 5.43
N LYS A 175 -2.30 -8.95 4.80
CA LYS A 175 -1.43 -8.06 4.04
C LYS A 175 -0.36 -7.39 4.92
N ARG A 176 -0.78 -6.89 6.07
CA ARG A 176 0.12 -6.35 7.11
C ARG A 176 1.06 -7.43 7.64
N ARG A 177 0.54 -8.65 7.75
CA ARG A 177 1.29 -9.84 8.19
C ARG A 177 2.44 -10.16 7.25
N GLU A 178 2.22 -10.17 5.95
CA GLU A 178 3.23 -10.47 4.94
C GLU A 178 4.34 -9.41 4.91
N ILE A 179 3.99 -8.12 5.01
CA ILE A 179 4.97 -7.03 5.08
C ILE A 179 5.84 -7.17 6.34
N ILE A 180 5.23 -7.41 7.50
CA ILE A 180 5.96 -7.51 8.78
C ILE A 180 6.78 -8.80 8.86
N ILE A 181 6.25 -9.93 8.36
CA ILE A 181 6.96 -11.22 8.36
C ILE A 181 8.08 -11.23 7.31
N GLY A 182 7.82 -10.66 6.12
CA GLY A 182 8.81 -10.58 5.04
C GLY A 182 9.92 -9.57 5.27
N SER A 183 9.75 -8.67 6.24
CA SER A 183 10.76 -7.65 6.57
C SER A 183 11.89 -8.25 7.40
N ASN A 184 13.14 -7.92 7.06
CA ASN A 184 14.29 -8.25 7.90
C ASN A 184 14.20 -7.48 9.22
N VAL A 185 14.07 -8.18 10.33
CA VAL A 185 14.07 -7.59 11.68
C VAL A 185 15.45 -6.99 11.97
N ARG A 186 15.50 -5.68 12.24
CA ARG A 186 16.73 -4.92 12.48
C ARG A 186 17.05 -4.73 13.96
N GLY A 187 16.04 -4.87 14.84
CA GLY A 187 16.23 -4.66 16.27
C GLY A 187 15.20 -5.34 17.14
N LYS A 188 15.44 -5.29 18.45
CA LYS A 188 14.57 -5.84 19.48
C LYS A 188 14.19 -4.76 20.48
N ILE A 189 12.91 -4.71 20.82
CA ILE A 189 12.35 -3.82 21.84
C ILE A 189 11.80 -4.69 22.96
N PHE A 190 12.31 -4.51 24.17
CA PHE A 190 11.81 -5.20 25.37
C PHE A 190 10.79 -4.31 26.06
N ILE A 191 9.69 -4.89 26.47
CA ILE A 191 8.57 -4.18 27.07
C ILE A 191 8.22 -4.72 28.46
N ASP A 192 7.50 -3.90 29.23
CA ASP A 192 7.01 -4.29 30.53
C ASP A 192 5.72 -5.15 30.45
N LYS A 193 5.30 -5.67 31.60
CA LYS A 193 4.10 -6.52 31.74
C LYS A 193 2.83 -5.80 31.28
N GLY A 194 2.64 -4.55 31.70
CA GLY A 194 1.43 -3.78 31.40
C GLY A 194 1.30 -3.53 29.88
N CYS A 195 2.41 -3.20 29.23
CA CYS A 195 2.47 -3.03 27.77
C CYS A 195 2.20 -4.35 27.04
N SER A 196 2.81 -5.46 27.50
CA SER A 196 2.56 -6.79 26.94
C SER A 196 1.08 -7.17 27.01
N GLU A 197 0.43 -7.01 28.16
CA GLU A 197 -1.00 -7.28 28.32
C GLU A 197 -1.88 -6.39 27.44
N ALA A 198 -1.52 -5.11 27.29
CA ALA A 198 -2.25 -4.18 26.43
C ALA A 198 -2.16 -4.58 24.94
N ILE A 199 -0.98 -4.99 24.48
CA ILE A 199 -0.77 -5.44 23.11
C ILE A 199 -1.50 -6.75 22.84
N LEU A 200 -1.28 -7.78 23.69
CA LEU A 200 -1.79 -9.12 23.46
C LEU A 200 -3.32 -9.21 23.60
N ASN A 201 -3.89 -8.52 24.59
CA ASN A 201 -5.30 -8.68 24.95
C ASN A 201 -6.21 -7.57 24.40
N LYS A 202 -5.66 -6.36 24.16
CA LYS A 202 -6.47 -5.20 23.75
C LYS A 202 -6.10 -4.69 22.35
N GLY A 203 -5.10 -5.27 21.68
CA GLY A 203 -4.64 -4.81 20.37
C GLY A 203 -4.14 -3.36 20.38
N SER A 204 -3.50 -2.93 21.47
CA SER A 204 -3.03 -1.56 21.65
C SER A 204 -1.75 -1.29 20.89
N SER A 205 -1.50 0.00 20.56
CA SER A 205 -0.21 0.47 20.03
C SER A 205 0.89 0.39 21.09
N LEU A 206 2.15 0.27 20.65
CA LEU A 206 3.31 0.39 21.53
C LEU A 206 3.59 1.85 21.83
N LEU A 207 3.59 2.23 23.10
CA LEU A 207 3.99 3.54 23.61
C LEU A 207 5.39 3.49 24.20
N ALA A 208 6.10 4.61 24.19
CA ALA A 208 7.46 4.72 24.71
C ALA A 208 7.57 4.37 26.22
N ILE A 209 6.52 4.66 26.99
CA ILE A 209 6.48 4.38 28.43
C ILE A 209 6.59 2.89 28.77
N GLY A 210 6.06 2.00 27.91
CA GLY A 210 6.12 0.55 28.12
C GLY A 210 7.46 -0.09 27.74
N ILE A 211 8.43 0.69 27.23
CA ILE A 211 9.72 0.18 26.76
C ILE A 211 10.75 0.17 27.89
N THR A 212 11.36 -0.99 28.11
CA THR A 212 12.37 -1.19 29.16
C THR A 212 13.80 -1.22 28.59
N LYS A 213 14.00 -1.85 27.42
CA LYS A 213 15.31 -2.02 26.79
C LYS A 213 15.18 -2.06 25.28
N ILE A 214 16.26 -1.68 24.59
CA ILE A 214 16.38 -1.70 23.11
C ILE A 214 17.67 -2.40 22.76
N GLU A 215 17.67 -3.25 21.74
CA GLU A 215 18.84 -3.90 21.18
C GLU A 215 18.81 -3.79 19.65
N GLY A 216 20.01 -3.64 19.05
CA GLY A 216 20.20 -3.47 17.61
C GLY A 216 20.21 -2.03 17.17
N ILE A 217 20.59 -1.81 15.92
CA ILE A 217 20.60 -0.50 15.25
C ILE A 217 19.55 -0.54 14.13
N PHE A 218 18.56 0.30 14.26
CA PHE A 218 17.48 0.41 13.30
C PHE A 218 17.04 1.87 13.14
N SER A 219 16.46 2.15 12.01
CA SER A 219 15.92 3.45 11.64
C SER A 219 14.39 3.46 11.74
N GLU A 220 13.80 4.65 11.70
CA GLU A 220 12.36 4.79 11.45
C GLU A 220 11.95 4.01 10.20
N GLY A 221 10.84 3.27 10.27
CA GLY A 221 10.32 2.42 9.20
C GLY A 221 10.92 1.01 9.14
N ASP A 222 11.90 0.69 9.99
CA ASP A 222 12.43 -0.67 10.08
C ASP A 222 11.53 -1.59 10.92
N ALA A 223 11.52 -2.88 10.53
CA ALA A 223 10.85 -3.91 11.31
C ALA A 223 11.67 -4.27 12.57
N VAL A 224 10.97 -4.35 13.70
CA VAL A 224 11.52 -4.71 15.00
C VAL A 224 10.67 -5.78 15.68
N SER A 225 11.32 -6.63 16.48
CA SER A 225 10.64 -7.61 17.32
C SER A 225 10.41 -7.08 18.74
N LEU A 226 9.23 -7.34 19.29
CA LEU A 226 8.89 -7.02 20.67
C LEU A 226 9.05 -8.25 21.56
N PHE A 227 9.75 -8.06 22.68
CA PHE A 227 10.04 -9.11 23.64
C PHE A 227 9.44 -8.78 25.03
N TYR A 228 8.82 -9.77 25.62
CA TYR A 228 8.46 -9.78 27.02
C TYR A 228 9.00 -11.08 27.67
N GLU A 229 9.73 -10.98 28.79
CA GLU A 229 10.33 -12.13 29.50
C GLU A 229 11.11 -13.09 28.55
N ASN A 230 11.93 -12.56 27.67
CA ASN A 230 12.70 -13.30 26.66
C ASN A 230 11.89 -14.04 25.58
N HIS A 231 10.57 -13.85 25.52
CA HIS A 231 9.74 -14.39 24.44
C HIS A 231 9.39 -13.27 23.44
N GLU A 232 9.56 -13.58 22.16
CA GLU A 232 9.06 -12.71 21.10
C GLU A 232 7.54 -12.81 21.05
N ILE A 233 6.85 -11.70 21.36
CA ILE A 233 5.38 -11.65 21.45
C ILE A 233 4.75 -10.97 20.25
N ALA A 234 5.49 -10.10 19.57
CA ALA A 234 5.00 -9.37 18.41
C ALA A 234 6.15 -8.87 17.52
N ARG A 235 5.82 -8.50 16.29
CA ARG A 235 6.68 -7.72 15.38
C ARG A 235 5.94 -6.49 14.93
N GLY A 236 6.68 -5.44 14.59
CA GLY A 236 6.05 -4.23 14.04
C GLY A 236 7.05 -3.30 13.38
N ILE A 237 6.51 -2.27 12.73
CA ILE A 237 7.29 -1.22 12.07
C ILE A 237 7.45 -0.06 13.03
N SER A 238 8.69 0.29 13.34
CA SER A 238 9.02 1.35 14.29
C SER A 238 8.88 2.74 13.67
N HIS A 239 8.22 3.67 14.36
CA HIS A 239 8.13 5.08 13.98
C HIS A 239 9.38 5.89 14.39
N TYR A 240 10.28 5.30 15.18
CA TYR A 240 11.49 5.95 15.67
C TYR A 240 12.72 5.10 15.41
N GLY A 241 13.84 5.74 15.11
CA GLY A 241 15.13 5.07 15.09
C GLY A 241 15.59 4.66 16.49
N SER A 242 16.50 3.68 16.57
CA SER A 242 17.02 3.16 17.85
C SER A 242 17.67 4.25 18.72
N VAL A 243 18.28 5.28 18.12
CA VAL A 243 18.92 6.39 18.83
C VAL A 243 17.87 7.29 19.50
N GLU A 244 16.85 7.68 18.75
CA GLU A 244 15.74 8.50 19.26
C GLU A 244 14.93 7.74 20.32
N LEU A 245 14.68 6.46 20.02
CA LEU A 245 13.93 5.59 20.92
C LEU A 245 14.66 5.41 22.27
N ALA A 246 15.99 5.36 22.26
CA ALA A 246 16.79 5.29 23.48
C ALA A 246 16.63 6.54 24.38
N GLN A 247 16.33 7.71 23.80
CA GLN A 247 16.10 8.95 24.54
C GLN A 247 14.69 9.01 25.14
N ILE A 248 13.69 8.42 24.48
CA ILE A 248 12.29 8.52 24.88
C ILE A 248 11.75 7.27 25.62
N LYS A 249 12.49 6.17 25.65
CA LYS A 249 12.07 4.94 26.33
C LYS A 249 11.69 5.19 27.79
N GLY A 250 10.58 4.66 28.22
CA GLY A 250 10.06 4.83 29.57
C GLY A 250 9.40 6.17 29.85
N LEU A 251 9.32 7.08 28.88
CA LEU A 251 8.69 8.38 29.02
C LEU A 251 7.22 8.38 28.59
N HIS A 252 6.41 9.20 29.24
CA HIS A 252 5.09 9.53 28.75
C HIS A 252 5.17 10.40 27.50
N THR A 253 4.17 10.32 26.62
CA THR A 253 4.10 11.09 25.36
C THR A 253 4.34 12.60 25.56
N LYS A 254 3.83 13.16 26.66
CA LYS A 254 3.99 14.60 27.01
C LYS A 254 5.44 14.98 27.30
N GLU A 255 6.26 14.03 27.75
CA GLU A 255 7.66 14.23 28.12
C GLU A 255 8.63 14.05 26.94
N MET A 256 8.18 13.32 25.89
CA MET A 256 8.99 13.01 24.71
C MET A 256 9.50 14.27 24.00
N ARG A 257 8.70 15.34 23.98
CA ARG A 257 9.08 16.63 23.39
C ARG A 257 10.33 17.22 24.02
N ASN A 258 10.43 17.15 25.34
CA ASN A 258 11.60 17.67 26.06
C ASN A 258 12.84 16.82 25.83
N ALA A 259 12.68 15.51 25.72
CA ALA A 259 13.76 14.57 25.48
C ALA A 259 14.32 14.68 24.05
N LEU A 260 13.45 14.89 23.05
CA LEU A 260 13.84 14.99 21.65
C LEU A 260 14.26 16.41 21.23
N GLY A 261 13.95 17.43 22.03
CA GLY A 261 14.21 18.85 21.69
C GLY A 261 13.29 19.40 20.60
N THR A 262 12.46 18.57 20.00
CA THR A 262 11.47 18.91 18.97
C THR A 262 10.13 18.20 19.26
N PRO A 263 9.00 18.70 18.72
CA PRO A 263 7.75 17.96 18.81
C PRO A 263 7.92 16.55 18.27
N PRO A 264 7.49 15.50 19.00
CA PRO A 264 7.56 14.14 18.50
C PRO A 264 6.71 14.01 17.24
N PRO A 265 7.22 13.38 16.16
CA PRO A 265 6.46 13.21 14.92
C PRO A 265 5.28 12.25 15.10
N TYR A 266 5.37 11.35 16.11
CA TYR A 266 4.35 10.35 16.41
C TYR A 266 4.16 10.20 17.92
N ASP A 267 2.92 9.97 18.34
CA ASP A 267 2.58 9.68 19.75
C ASP A 267 2.88 8.21 20.13
N THR A 268 3.02 7.34 19.13
CA THR A 268 3.23 5.91 19.29
C THR A 268 4.58 5.48 18.71
N VAL A 269 5.23 4.53 19.36
CA VAL A 269 6.46 3.91 18.83
C VAL A 269 6.15 2.91 17.72
N ILE A 270 5.09 2.12 17.89
CA ILE A 270 4.52 1.28 16.84
C ILE A 270 3.02 1.42 16.93
N HIS A 271 2.39 1.84 15.85
CA HIS A 271 0.93 1.89 15.79
C HIS A 271 0.36 0.47 15.73
N ARG A 272 -0.79 0.23 16.39
CA ARG A 272 -1.47 -1.08 16.41
C ARG A 272 -1.67 -1.68 15.02
N ASP A 273 -1.91 -0.83 14.03
CA ASP A 273 -2.09 -1.23 12.65
C ASP A 273 -0.80 -1.72 11.97
N ASN A 274 0.35 -1.39 12.52
CA ASN A 274 1.68 -1.78 12.06
C ASN A 274 2.32 -2.81 13.03
N LEU A 275 1.50 -3.48 13.86
CA LEU A 275 1.93 -4.44 14.87
C LEU A 275 1.25 -5.79 14.63
N LEU A 276 2.04 -6.84 14.58
CA LEU A 276 1.61 -8.23 14.42
C LEU A 276 1.95 -9.03 15.66
N VAL A 277 0.94 -9.55 16.34
CA VAL A 277 1.11 -10.46 17.46
C VAL A 277 1.53 -11.85 16.95
N MET A 278 2.62 -12.38 17.52
CA MET A 278 3.11 -13.73 17.24
C MET A 278 2.41 -14.71 18.19
N ARG A 279 1.71 -15.69 17.65
CA ARG A 279 1.05 -16.75 18.43
C ARG A 279 1.82 -18.05 18.34
#